data_212372fc70e73f55548e66c6a6d51d8f
#
_entry.id   212372fc70e73f55548e66c6a6d51d8f
#
_cell.length_a   1.000
_cell.length_b   1.000
_cell.length_c   1.000
_cell.angle_alpha   90.00
_cell.angle_beta   90.00
_cell.angle_gamma   90.00
#
_symmetry.space_group_name_H-M   'P 1'
#
loop_
_entity.id
_entity.type
_entity.pdbx_description
1 polymer ?
#
loop_
_entity_poly.entity_id
_entity_poly.type
_entity_poly.pdbx_seq_one_letter_code
_entity_poly.pdbx_strand_id
1 'polypeptide(L)'
;QIGYRHDAASNQLTWGGAGSVVAHPHGVTFGQTVGESFAIVRAPGAAGVAVQNGNNVHTDWRGYAVVPSLTAYRKNVITLDTESMADDTDVDQQGQTVIPGGGAVVMANYQTHIGNRVLFTLRNAQGPLPFGASARLVEEEESGNPPGGMVADGGQVYLSGVPQEGTLAVSWIVNNQSQSCTLHFHLPDNPQQSLNTVKTVSGLCQTR
;
A
#
# COMPACT_ATOMS: atom_id res chain seq x y z
N GLN A 1 -1.28 -22.05 23.68
CA GLN A 1 -1.91 -22.25 25.00
C GLN A 1 -0.89 -22.86 25.93
N ILE A 2 -0.78 -22.33 27.13
CA ILE A 2 0.04 -22.89 28.22
C ILE A 2 -0.91 -23.11 29.39
N GLY A 3 -0.99 -24.35 29.89
CA GLY A 3 -1.78 -24.73 31.05
C GLY A 3 -0.88 -25.34 32.12
N TYR A 4 -1.03 -24.90 33.37
CA TYR A 4 -0.38 -25.50 34.51
C TYR A 4 -1.44 -26.01 35.47
N ARG A 5 -1.34 -27.31 35.84
CA ARG A 5 -2.17 -27.94 36.85
C ARG A 5 -1.28 -28.48 37.96
N HIS A 6 -1.62 -28.11 39.16
CA HIS A 6 -0.97 -28.63 40.37
C HIS A 6 -1.97 -29.45 41.16
N ASP A 7 -1.65 -30.70 41.39
CA ASP A 7 -2.37 -31.62 42.27
C ASP A 7 -1.45 -32.12 43.37
N ALA A 8 -2.04 -32.61 44.46
CA ALA A 8 -1.28 -33.08 45.65
C ALA A 8 -0.26 -34.17 45.33
N ALA A 9 -0.39 -34.89 44.20
CA ALA A 9 0.47 -35.98 43.77
C ALA A 9 1.28 -35.71 42.48
N SER A 10 0.98 -34.63 41.70
CA SER A 10 1.66 -34.34 40.44
C SER A 10 1.55 -32.90 40.00
N ASN A 11 2.56 -32.46 39.27
CA ASN A 11 2.56 -31.17 38.54
C ASN A 11 2.49 -31.47 37.06
N GLN A 12 1.51 -30.92 36.37
CA GLN A 12 1.36 -31.08 34.93
C GLN A 12 1.48 -29.72 34.23
N LEU A 13 2.44 -29.61 33.32
CA LEU A 13 2.57 -28.50 32.39
C LEU A 13 2.10 -28.94 31.02
N THR A 14 1.09 -28.30 30.48
CA THR A 14 0.57 -28.55 29.13
C THR A 14 0.88 -27.35 28.27
N TRP A 15 1.46 -27.59 27.11
CA TRP A 15 1.65 -26.54 26.08
C TRP A 15 1.14 -27.05 24.74
N GLY A 16 0.61 -26.11 23.94
CA GLY A 16 0.11 -26.42 22.61
C GLY A 16 0.13 -25.16 21.74
N GLY A 17 0.54 -25.33 20.50
CA GLY A 17 0.51 -24.30 19.47
C GLY A 17 -0.21 -24.83 18.24
N ALA A 18 -0.99 -23.96 17.58
CA ALA A 18 -1.63 -24.25 16.31
C ALA A 18 -1.42 -23.06 15.37
N GLY A 19 -1.19 -23.35 14.09
CA GLY A 19 -0.97 -22.35 13.06
C GLY A 19 -0.92 -22.99 11.68
N SER A 20 -0.71 -22.17 10.67
CA SER A 20 -0.53 -22.62 9.29
C SER A 20 0.76 -22.06 8.70
N VAL A 21 1.28 -22.78 7.72
CA VAL A 21 2.38 -22.38 6.87
C VAL A 21 1.88 -22.44 5.43
N VAL A 22 1.80 -21.29 4.77
CA VAL A 22 1.25 -21.19 3.41
C VAL A 22 2.36 -20.82 2.45
N ALA A 23 2.63 -21.69 1.46
CA ALA A 23 3.53 -21.43 0.35
C ALA A 23 2.76 -20.79 -0.81
N HIS A 24 3.31 -19.73 -1.40
CA HIS A 24 2.72 -18.99 -2.51
C HIS A 24 3.81 -18.49 -3.46
N PRO A 25 3.50 -17.97 -4.67
CA PRO A 25 4.50 -17.59 -5.67
C PRO A 25 5.57 -16.59 -5.18
N HIS A 26 5.28 -15.85 -4.11
CA HIS A 26 6.19 -14.85 -3.54
C HIS A 26 6.89 -15.31 -2.25
N GLY A 27 6.81 -16.61 -1.90
CA GLY A 27 7.47 -17.19 -0.73
C GLY A 27 6.53 -17.92 0.22
N VAL A 28 6.81 -17.84 1.52
CA VAL A 28 6.07 -18.54 2.57
C VAL A 28 5.59 -17.54 3.61
N THR A 29 4.33 -17.67 4.02
CA THR A 29 3.72 -16.84 5.07
C THR A 29 3.15 -17.71 6.17
N PHE A 30 3.40 -17.34 7.41
CA PHE A 30 2.85 -17.99 8.59
C PHE A 30 1.53 -17.33 8.98
N GLY A 31 0.60 -18.13 9.48
CA GLY A 31 -0.71 -17.65 9.88
C GLY A 31 -1.36 -18.49 10.97
N GLN A 32 -2.56 -18.09 11.33
CA GLN A 32 -3.43 -18.88 12.18
C GLN A 32 -3.89 -20.14 11.43
N THR A 33 -4.48 -21.09 12.15
CA THR A 33 -5.05 -22.29 11.53
C THR A 33 -6.08 -21.90 10.48
N VAL A 34 -5.89 -22.32 9.24
CA VAL A 34 -6.76 -22.01 8.11
C VAL A 34 -7.97 -22.94 8.04
N GLY A 35 -9.09 -22.40 7.57
CA GLY A 35 -10.26 -23.17 7.21
C GLY A 35 -10.17 -23.74 5.80
N GLU A 36 -11.30 -24.24 5.29
CA GLU A 36 -11.39 -24.82 3.95
C GLU A 36 -11.05 -23.79 2.84
N SER A 37 -11.57 -22.58 2.95
CA SER A 37 -11.26 -21.47 2.04
C SER A 37 -10.65 -20.32 2.81
N PHE A 38 -9.55 -19.77 2.30
CA PHE A 38 -8.82 -18.68 2.95
C PHE A 38 -8.22 -17.71 1.91
N ALA A 39 -7.74 -16.57 2.38
CA ALA A 39 -7.05 -15.62 1.51
C ALA A 39 -5.61 -15.39 1.94
N ILE A 40 -4.79 -15.02 0.94
CA ILE A 40 -3.48 -14.44 1.14
C ILE A 40 -3.59 -12.94 0.80
N VAL A 41 -3.31 -12.09 1.76
CA VAL A 41 -3.14 -10.65 1.55
C VAL A 41 -1.73 -10.41 1.01
N ARG A 42 -1.64 -9.59 -0.03
CA ARG A 42 -0.37 -9.11 -0.58
C ARG A 42 -0.41 -7.59 -0.63
N ALA A 43 0.33 -6.96 0.26
CA ALA A 43 0.50 -5.50 0.38
C ALA A 43 2.01 -5.21 0.53
N PRO A 44 2.80 -5.25 -0.57
CA PRO A 44 4.26 -5.19 -0.53
C PRO A 44 4.78 -3.97 0.25
N GLY A 45 5.67 -4.21 1.22
CA GLY A 45 6.25 -3.16 2.06
C GLY A 45 5.35 -2.63 3.20
N ALA A 46 4.06 -2.96 3.21
CA ALA A 46 3.15 -2.63 4.30
C ALA A 46 3.26 -3.66 5.44
N ALA A 47 4.31 -3.56 6.25
CA ALA A 47 4.59 -4.45 7.36
C ALA A 47 3.74 -4.13 8.60
N GLY A 48 3.27 -5.17 9.31
CA GLY A 48 2.54 -5.01 10.58
C GLY A 48 1.12 -4.46 10.45
N VAL A 49 0.60 -4.32 9.24
CA VAL A 49 -0.74 -3.76 9.00
C VAL A 49 -1.81 -4.77 9.41
N ALA A 50 -2.76 -4.32 10.23
CA ALA A 50 -3.88 -5.13 10.67
C ALA A 50 -4.90 -5.34 9.54
N VAL A 51 -5.50 -6.53 9.51
CA VAL A 51 -6.65 -6.84 8.64
C VAL A 51 -7.92 -6.78 9.48
N GLN A 52 -8.80 -5.82 9.19
CA GLN A 52 -9.97 -5.51 10.03
C GLN A 52 -10.92 -6.70 10.23
N ASN A 53 -11.10 -7.53 9.20
CA ASN A 53 -11.99 -8.70 9.26
C ASN A 53 -11.26 -10.01 9.67
N GLY A 54 -9.99 -9.92 10.03
CA GLY A 54 -9.20 -11.03 10.54
C GLY A 54 -8.97 -10.88 12.04
N ASN A 55 -9.43 -11.84 12.84
CA ASN A 55 -9.13 -11.82 14.27
C ASN A 55 -7.63 -11.84 14.50
N ASN A 56 -7.05 -10.67 14.83
CA ASN A 56 -5.60 -10.52 15.11
C ASN A 56 -4.70 -10.99 13.95
N VAL A 57 -5.10 -10.69 12.71
CA VAL A 57 -4.30 -10.94 11.50
C VAL A 57 -3.55 -9.67 11.14
N HIS A 58 -2.23 -9.77 11.00
CA HIS A 58 -1.35 -8.67 10.59
C HIS A 58 -0.44 -9.15 9.46
N THR A 59 -0.05 -8.22 8.61
CA THR A 59 0.95 -8.49 7.57
C THR A 59 2.33 -8.76 8.18
N ASP A 60 3.07 -9.66 7.57
CA ASP A 60 4.47 -9.94 7.91
C ASP A 60 5.38 -8.77 7.46
N TRP A 61 6.69 -8.88 7.72
CA TRP A 61 7.69 -7.88 7.35
C TRP A 61 7.79 -7.64 5.84
N ARG A 62 7.24 -8.52 5.01
CA ARG A 62 7.17 -8.39 3.54
C ARG A 62 5.82 -7.85 3.06
N GLY A 63 4.85 -7.66 3.96
CA GLY A 63 3.50 -7.23 3.63
C GLY A 63 2.54 -8.37 3.27
N TYR A 64 2.78 -9.61 3.72
CA TYR A 64 1.90 -10.74 3.48
C TYR A 64 1.18 -11.16 4.77
N ALA A 65 -0.08 -11.55 4.63
CA ALA A 65 -0.87 -12.12 5.72
C ALA A 65 -1.77 -13.25 5.23
N VAL A 66 -2.14 -14.16 6.14
CA VAL A 66 -3.12 -15.21 5.87
C VAL A 66 -4.41 -14.87 6.60
N VAL A 67 -5.50 -14.65 5.87
CA VAL A 67 -6.86 -14.49 6.40
C VAL A 67 -7.47 -15.89 6.49
N PRO A 68 -7.65 -16.43 7.69
CA PRO A 68 -7.75 -17.89 7.90
C PRO A 68 -9.08 -18.51 7.45
N SER A 69 -10.13 -17.72 7.30
CA SER A 69 -11.46 -18.27 7.00
C SER A 69 -12.27 -17.30 6.14
N LEU A 70 -12.70 -17.79 4.99
CA LEU A 70 -13.60 -17.10 4.06
C LEU A 70 -14.85 -17.95 3.82
N THR A 71 -15.97 -17.27 3.57
CA THR A 71 -17.20 -17.94 3.17
C THR A 71 -17.17 -18.23 1.67
N ALA A 72 -17.17 -19.53 1.32
CA ALA A 72 -17.16 -19.95 -0.08
C ALA A 72 -18.42 -19.46 -0.82
N TYR A 73 -18.27 -19.15 -2.10
CA TYR A 73 -19.35 -18.66 -3.02
C TYR A 73 -20.05 -17.38 -2.55
N ARG A 74 -19.42 -16.62 -1.67
CA ARG A 74 -19.94 -15.34 -1.15
C ARG A 74 -18.89 -14.24 -1.34
N LYS A 75 -19.38 -12.99 -1.37
CA LYS A 75 -18.52 -11.82 -1.31
C LYS A 75 -17.89 -11.73 0.08
N ASN A 76 -16.58 -11.78 0.14
CA ASN A 76 -15.81 -11.49 1.34
C ASN A 76 -15.04 -10.20 1.08
N VAL A 77 -15.16 -9.22 1.96
CA VAL A 77 -14.40 -7.98 1.87
C VAL A 77 -13.22 -8.10 2.84
N ILE A 78 -12.03 -7.99 2.32
CA ILE A 78 -10.80 -7.95 3.10
C ILE A 78 -10.37 -6.49 3.16
N THR A 79 -10.27 -5.91 4.35
CA THR A 79 -9.95 -4.50 4.55
C THR A 79 -8.68 -4.36 5.36
N LEU A 80 -7.73 -3.58 4.86
CA LEU A 80 -6.54 -3.19 5.62
C LEU A 80 -6.88 -2.02 6.54
N ASP A 81 -6.37 -2.07 7.75
CA ASP A 81 -6.50 -1.00 8.71
C ASP A 81 -5.41 0.05 8.48
N THR A 82 -5.80 1.15 7.85
CA THR A 82 -4.87 2.24 7.51
C THR A 82 -4.31 2.96 8.73
N GLU A 83 -4.98 2.89 9.90
CA GLU A 83 -4.47 3.46 11.15
C GLU A 83 -3.27 2.67 11.70
N SER A 84 -3.16 1.39 11.32
CA SER A 84 -2.04 0.53 11.69
C SER A 84 -0.86 0.59 10.73
N MET A 85 -0.98 1.33 9.62
CA MET A 85 0.10 1.50 8.65
C MET A 85 1.20 2.43 9.16
N ALA A 86 2.43 2.22 8.67
CA ALA A 86 3.50 3.16 8.91
C ALA A 86 3.19 4.53 8.25
N ASP A 87 3.71 5.61 8.80
CA ASP A 87 3.44 6.98 8.35
C ASP A 87 3.83 7.25 6.90
N ASP A 88 4.79 6.51 6.38
CA ASP A 88 5.30 6.59 5.02
C ASP A 88 4.61 5.62 4.04
N THR A 89 3.65 4.84 4.51
CA THR A 89 2.97 3.83 3.71
C THR A 89 1.56 4.29 3.37
N ASP A 90 1.18 4.17 2.10
CA ASP A 90 -0.15 4.45 1.60
C ASP A 90 -0.65 3.30 0.73
N VAL A 91 -1.96 3.22 0.52
CA VAL A 91 -2.60 2.16 -0.28
C VAL A 91 -3.71 2.76 -1.14
N ASP A 92 -3.75 2.38 -2.43
CA ASP A 92 -4.75 2.89 -3.37
C ASP A 92 -6.18 2.54 -2.95
N GLN A 93 -6.37 1.33 -2.43
CA GLN A 93 -7.67 0.83 -1.99
C GLN A 93 -7.51 0.09 -0.67
N GLN A 94 -8.26 0.48 0.33
CA GLN A 94 -8.25 -0.15 1.66
C GLN A 94 -8.92 -1.52 1.66
N GLY A 95 -9.90 -1.75 0.78
CA GLY A 95 -10.72 -2.96 0.75
C GLY A 95 -10.70 -3.67 -0.59
N GLN A 96 -10.55 -5.00 -0.54
CA GLN A 96 -10.63 -5.89 -1.70
C GLN A 96 -11.78 -6.89 -1.51
N THR A 97 -12.63 -7.03 -2.53
CA THR A 97 -13.70 -8.03 -2.53
C THR A 97 -13.24 -9.28 -3.25
N VAL A 98 -13.29 -10.41 -2.56
CA VAL A 98 -12.95 -11.72 -3.11
C VAL A 98 -14.13 -12.68 -2.99
N ILE A 99 -14.26 -13.61 -3.93
CA ILE A 99 -15.30 -14.64 -3.94
C ILE A 99 -14.60 -15.99 -4.14
N PRO A 100 -14.22 -16.68 -3.06
CA PRO A 100 -13.58 -17.98 -3.16
C PRO A 100 -14.58 -19.06 -3.57
N GLY A 101 -14.13 -20.06 -4.33
CA GLY A 101 -14.82 -21.35 -4.43
C GLY A 101 -14.61 -22.19 -3.17
N GLY A 102 -15.31 -23.33 -3.06
CA GLY A 102 -15.05 -24.31 -1.98
C GLY A 102 -13.63 -24.85 -2.09
N GLY A 103 -12.88 -24.84 -0.99
CA GLY A 103 -11.48 -25.29 -0.94
C GLY A 103 -10.49 -24.37 -1.64
N ALA A 104 -10.90 -23.15 -2.01
CA ALA A 104 -10.04 -22.26 -2.78
C ALA A 104 -9.19 -21.34 -1.89
N VAL A 105 -7.96 -21.11 -2.37
CA VAL A 105 -7.08 -20.05 -1.87
C VAL A 105 -7.13 -18.89 -2.84
N VAL A 106 -7.46 -17.70 -2.36
CA VAL A 106 -7.52 -16.48 -3.16
C VAL A 106 -6.49 -15.46 -2.70
N MET A 107 -6.00 -14.64 -3.62
CA MET A 107 -5.05 -13.58 -3.30
C MET A 107 -5.74 -12.22 -3.38
N ALA A 108 -5.69 -11.46 -2.28
CA ALA A 108 -6.10 -10.05 -2.22
C ALA A 108 -4.85 -9.18 -2.43
N ASN A 109 -4.74 -8.57 -3.60
CA ASN A 109 -3.59 -7.75 -3.98
C ASN A 109 -3.88 -6.28 -3.72
N TYR A 110 -3.02 -5.64 -2.93
CA TYR A 110 -3.06 -4.20 -2.67
C TYR A 110 -1.86 -3.54 -3.34
N GLN A 111 -2.12 -2.41 -3.96
CA GLN A 111 -1.05 -1.54 -4.44
C GLN A 111 -0.68 -0.60 -3.30
N THR A 112 0.56 -0.68 -2.88
CA THR A 112 1.12 0.11 -1.78
C THR A 112 2.15 1.09 -2.32
N HIS A 113 2.16 2.27 -1.74
CA HIS A 113 3.11 3.33 -2.04
C HIS A 113 3.88 3.67 -0.78
N ILE A 114 5.22 3.52 -0.84
CA ILE A 114 6.10 3.80 0.29
C ILE A 114 6.91 5.04 -0.02
N GLY A 115 6.81 6.06 0.82
CA GLY A 115 7.51 7.33 0.66
C GLY A 115 6.68 8.53 1.11
N ASN A 116 7.12 9.72 0.73
CA ASN A 116 6.47 10.94 1.16
C ASN A 116 5.12 11.16 0.45
N ARG A 117 4.21 11.81 1.15
CA ARG A 117 2.96 12.35 0.60
C ARG A 117 3.20 13.79 0.18
N VAL A 118 3.04 14.09 -1.10
CA VAL A 118 3.39 15.39 -1.66
C VAL A 118 2.25 15.99 -2.47
N LEU A 119 1.92 17.24 -2.18
CA LEU A 119 1.06 18.08 -3.01
C LEU A 119 1.95 18.97 -3.87
N PHE A 120 2.03 18.65 -5.15
CA PHE A 120 2.73 19.49 -6.12
C PHE A 120 1.80 20.59 -6.65
N THR A 121 2.34 21.80 -6.81
CA THR A 121 1.69 22.90 -7.56
C THR A 121 2.54 23.18 -8.78
N LEU A 122 2.05 22.73 -9.93
CA LEU A 122 2.79 22.71 -11.19
C LEU A 122 2.39 23.89 -12.06
N ARG A 123 3.39 24.61 -12.56
CA ARG A 123 3.23 25.78 -13.45
C ARG A 123 4.18 25.67 -14.63
N ASN A 124 3.80 26.26 -15.74
CA ASN A 124 4.69 26.53 -16.87
C ASN A 124 4.76 28.04 -17.11
N ALA A 125 5.42 28.47 -18.20
CA ALA A 125 5.54 29.89 -18.55
C ALA A 125 4.20 30.58 -18.83
N GLN A 126 3.14 29.83 -19.17
CA GLN A 126 1.81 30.35 -19.47
C GLN A 126 0.88 30.37 -18.25
N GLY A 127 1.24 29.73 -17.14
CA GLY A 127 0.45 29.68 -15.93
C GLY A 127 0.39 28.27 -15.29
N PRO A 128 -0.64 27.97 -14.49
CA PRO A 128 -0.81 26.63 -13.93
C PRO A 128 -1.04 25.61 -15.04
N LEU A 129 -0.56 24.37 -14.83
CA LEU A 129 -0.79 23.29 -15.77
C LEU A 129 -2.29 22.96 -15.86
N PRO A 130 -2.76 22.49 -17.04
CA PRO A 130 -4.17 22.29 -17.27
C PRO A 130 -4.73 21.14 -16.44
N PHE A 131 -6.01 21.28 -16.04
CA PHE A 131 -6.77 20.21 -15.43
C PHE A 131 -6.78 18.96 -16.32
N GLY A 132 -6.65 17.79 -15.71
CA GLY A 132 -6.65 16.51 -16.43
C GLY A 132 -5.30 16.11 -17.00
N ALA A 133 -4.24 16.93 -16.85
CA ALA A 133 -2.89 16.47 -17.19
C ALA A 133 -2.47 15.28 -16.33
N SER A 134 -1.75 14.33 -16.93
CA SER A 134 -1.23 13.16 -16.23
C SER A 134 0.18 13.45 -15.73
N ALA A 135 0.39 13.33 -14.43
CA ALA A 135 1.70 13.47 -13.80
C ALA A 135 2.17 12.09 -13.31
N ARG A 136 3.44 11.75 -13.57
CA ARG A 136 4.06 10.49 -13.16
C ARG A 136 5.48 10.73 -12.70
N LEU A 137 5.88 9.99 -11.65
CA LEU A 137 7.28 9.94 -11.23
C LEU A 137 8.09 9.19 -12.28
N VAL A 138 9.25 9.71 -12.66
CA VAL A 138 10.21 9.03 -13.53
C VAL A 138 11.12 8.21 -12.61
N GLU A 139 10.99 6.88 -12.67
CA GLU A 139 11.88 5.95 -11.97
C GLU A 139 12.95 5.45 -12.95
N GLU A 140 14.18 5.27 -12.47
CA GLU A 140 15.30 4.75 -13.26
C GLU A 140 15.24 3.22 -13.46
N GLU A 141 14.45 2.52 -12.64
CA GLU A 141 14.24 1.07 -12.74
C GLU A 141 12.77 0.74 -13.00
N GLU A 142 12.51 -0.23 -13.88
CA GLU A 142 11.18 -0.77 -14.22
C GLU A 142 10.57 -1.58 -13.04
N SER A 143 10.67 -1.10 -11.84
CA SER A 143 10.19 -1.78 -10.63
C SER A 143 8.82 -1.27 -10.21
N GLY A 144 7.79 -1.76 -10.89
CA GLY A 144 6.42 -1.56 -10.43
C GLY A 144 5.62 -0.50 -11.19
N ASN A 145 4.53 -0.03 -10.58
CA ASN A 145 3.70 1.04 -11.10
C ASN A 145 4.14 2.34 -10.41
N PRO A 146 4.87 3.26 -11.10
CA PRO A 146 5.38 4.47 -10.48
C PRO A 146 4.23 5.35 -9.96
N PRO A 147 4.42 6.07 -8.86
CA PRO A 147 3.45 7.01 -8.35
C PRO A 147 3.00 7.99 -9.43
N GLY A 148 1.69 8.10 -9.60
CA GLY A 148 1.11 8.96 -10.62
C GLY A 148 -0.23 9.51 -10.18
N GLY A 149 -0.63 10.61 -10.81
CA GLY A 149 -1.90 11.28 -10.50
C GLY A 149 -2.35 12.19 -11.63
N MET A 150 -3.56 12.70 -11.47
CA MET A 150 -4.14 13.67 -12.38
C MET A 150 -4.03 15.08 -11.79
N VAL A 151 -3.60 16.02 -12.61
CA VAL A 151 -3.53 17.44 -12.23
C VAL A 151 -4.95 17.98 -12.07
N ALA A 152 -5.23 18.52 -10.89
CA ALA A 152 -6.45 19.20 -10.53
C ALA A 152 -6.41 20.69 -10.88
N ASP A 153 -7.46 21.43 -10.51
CA ASP A 153 -7.52 22.87 -10.70
C ASP A 153 -6.33 23.60 -10.06
N GLY A 154 -5.88 24.67 -10.70
CA GLY A 154 -4.73 25.45 -10.23
C GLY A 154 -3.37 24.75 -10.42
N GLY A 155 -3.31 23.67 -11.18
CA GLY A 155 -2.07 22.93 -11.44
C GLY A 155 -1.65 22.03 -10.27
N GLN A 156 -2.58 21.65 -9.38
CA GLN A 156 -2.29 20.83 -8.21
C GLN A 156 -2.35 19.34 -8.55
N VAL A 157 -1.40 18.57 -8.04
CA VAL A 157 -1.43 17.08 -8.08
C VAL A 157 -0.92 16.52 -6.77
N TYR A 158 -1.68 15.59 -6.21
CA TYR A 158 -1.29 14.84 -5.03
C TYR A 158 -0.68 13.51 -5.45
N LEU A 159 0.48 13.20 -4.88
CA LEU A 159 1.16 11.91 -5.05
C LEU A 159 1.58 11.34 -3.70
N SER A 160 1.44 10.04 -3.56
CA SER A 160 1.97 9.25 -2.44
C SER A 160 3.11 8.35 -2.92
N GLY A 161 4.02 7.97 -2.01
CA GLY A 161 5.19 7.16 -2.37
C GLY A 161 6.29 7.95 -3.08
N VAL A 162 6.37 9.25 -2.85
CA VAL A 162 7.36 10.12 -3.48
C VAL A 162 8.70 10.02 -2.75
N PRO A 163 9.83 9.76 -3.44
CA PRO A 163 11.15 9.77 -2.84
C PRO A 163 11.56 11.18 -2.42
N GLN A 164 12.69 11.32 -1.71
CA GLN A 164 13.20 12.61 -1.23
C GLN A 164 13.57 13.55 -2.39
N GLU A 165 14.05 13.00 -3.48
CA GLU A 165 14.37 13.73 -4.71
C GLU A 165 13.96 12.89 -5.94
N GLY A 166 13.69 13.57 -7.05
CA GLY A 166 13.29 12.87 -8.27
C GLY A 166 12.86 13.79 -9.38
N THR A 167 12.33 13.19 -10.43
CA THR A 167 11.81 13.87 -11.61
C THR A 167 10.34 13.53 -11.81
N LEU A 168 9.50 14.51 -11.90
CA LEU A 168 8.10 14.38 -12.26
C LEU A 168 7.93 14.70 -13.76
N ALA A 169 7.39 13.75 -14.52
CA ALA A 169 6.99 13.96 -15.91
C ALA A 169 5.48 14.25 -15.97
N VAL A 170 5.10 15.28 -16.67
CA VAL A 170 3.70 15.67 -16.86
C VAL A 170 3.38 15.73 -18.34
N SER A 171 2.24 15.18 -18.72
CA SER A 171 1.77 15.18 -20.10
C SER A 171 0.29 15.56 -20.19
N TRP A 172 -0.06 16.30 -21.21
CA TRP A 172 -1.45 16.71 -21.51
C TRP A 172 -1.66 16.87 -23.02
N ILE A 173 -2.91 16.99 -23.43
CA ILE A 173 -3.26 17.16 -24.83
C ILE A 173 -3.91 18.53 -25.01
N VAL A 174 -3.37 19.35 -25.94
CA VAL A 174 -3.94 20.62 -26.38
C VAL A 174 -4.06 20.61 -27.89
N ASN A 175 -5.22 20.94 -28.42
CA ASN A 175 -5.50 20.98 -29.87
C ASN A 175 -5.04 19.71 -30.61
N ASN A 176 -5.30 18.55 -30.02
CA ASN A 176 -4.92 17.24 -30.56
C ASN A 176 -3.38 17.00 -30.65
N GLN A 177 -2.58 17.80 -29.97
CA GLN A 177 -1.13 17.65 -29.85
C GLN A 177 -0.76 17.31 -28.41
N SER A 178 0.07 16.28 -28.23
CA SER A 178 0.63 15.92 -26.95
C SER A 178 1.71 16.91 -26.56
N GLN A 179 1.57 17.50 -25.39
CA GLN A 179 2.59 18.31 -24.76
C GLN A 179 3.09 17.65 -23.50
N SER A 180 4.34 17.85 -23.18
CA SER A 180 4.95 17.31 -21.97
C SER A 180 5.95 18.29 -21.38
N CYS A 181 6.13 18.17 -20.08
CA CYS A 181 7.18 18.90 -19.36
C CYS A 181 7.72 18.05 -18.22
N THR A 182 8.85 18.42 -17.70
CA THR A 182 9.50 17.77 -16.56
C THR A 182 9.79 18.74 -15.45
N LEU A 183 9.66 18.26 -14.20
CA LEU A 183 10.02 19.00 -12.99
C LEU A 183 10.99 18.15 -12.17
N HIS A 184 12.20 18.66 -11.92
CA HIS A 184 13.10 18.11 -10.92
C HIS A 184 12.73 18.70 -9.56
N PHE A 185 12.60 17.84 -8.55
CA PHE A 185 12.25 18.27 -7.21
C PHE A 185 13.20 17.68 -6.17
N HIS A 186 13.35 18.40 -5.09
CA HIS A 186 13.98 17.95 -3.86
C HIS A 186 13.08 18.37 -2.70
N LEU A 187 12.67 17.41 -1.89
CA LEU A 187 11.80 17.67 -0.75
C LEU A 187 12.61 18.27 0.40
N PRO A 188 12.10 19.28 1.09
CA PRO A 188 12.80 19.85 2.22
C PRO A 188 12.94 18.83 3.35
N ASP A 189 14.17 18.68 3.87
CA ASP A 189 14.46 17.91 5.07
C ASP A 189 13.96 18.72 6.27
N ASN A 190 12.77 18.41 6.75
CA ASN A 190 12.27 18.98 7.99
C ASN A 190 12.12 17.90 9.06
N PRO A 191 13.11 17.73 9.94
CA PRO A 191 13.12 16.68 10.96
C PRO A 191 12.00 16.81 12.01
N GLN A 192 11.29 17.93 12.02
CA GLN A 192 10.16 18.17 12.93
C GLN A 192 8.79 17.92 12.30
N GLN A 193 8.72 17.69 10.99
CA GLN A 193 7.47 17.27 10.35
C GLN A 193 7.36 15.74 10.40
N SER A 194 6.32 15.26 11.06
CA SER A 194 5.90 13.85 11.00
C SER A 194 5.82 13.40 9.54
N LEU A 195 6.26 12.19 9.24
CA LEU A 195 6.15 11.57 7.91
C LEU A 195 4.70 11.56 7.40
N ASN A 196 3.74 11.63 8.31
CA ASN A 196 2.30 11.72 8.00
C ASN A 196 1.83 13.08 7.50
N THR A 197 2.73 14.08 7.42
CA THR A 197 2.38 15.42 6.95
C THR A 197 2.55 15.50 5.43
N VAL A 198 1.50 15.98 4.73
CA VAL A 198 1.59 16.26 3.29
C VAL A 198 2.57 17.41 3.06
N LYS A 199 3.68 17.10 2.38
CA LYS A 199 4.65 18.11 1.96
C LYS A 199 4.11 18.87 0.75
N THR A 200 4.39 20.17 0.66
CA THR A 200 3.96 20.99 -0.48
C THR A 200 5.18 21.45 -1.27
N VAL A 201 5.16 21.20 -2.58
CA VAL A 201 6.22 21.60 -3.50
C VAL A 201 5.60 22.37 -4.65
N SER A 202 6.11 23.58 -4.89
CA SER A 202 5.75 24.38 -6.06
C SER A 202 6.91 24.41 -7.05
N GLY A 203 6.65 24.11 -8.31
CA GLY A 203 7.68 24.02 -9.30
C GLY A 203 7.28 24.53 -10.69
N LEU A 204 8.28 25.04 -11.42
CA LEU A 204 8.15 25.42 -12.82
C LEU A 204 8.52 24.22 -13.68
N CYS A 205 7.53 23.72 -14.40
CA CYS A 205 7.69 22.58 -15.30
C CYS A 205 8.35 23.07 -16.60
N GLN A 206 9.46 22.46 -16.97
CA GLN A 206 10.19 22.80 -18.18
C GLN A 206 9.64 21.99 -19.36
N THR A 207 9.08 22.67 -20.35
CA THR A 207 8.67 22.07 -21.62
C THR A 207 9.91 21.69 -22.42
N ARG A 208 9.90 20.49 -22.96
CA ARG A 208 10.92 19.99 -23.88
C ARG A 208 10.59 20.39 -25.30
#